data_69d7cefde23a0a89213ad5fc46afcc9f
#
_entry.id   69d7cefde23a0a89213ad5fc46afcc9f
#
_cell.length_a   1.000
_cell.length_b   1.000
_cell.length_c   1.000
_cell.angle_alpha   90.00
_cell.angle_beta   90.00
_cell.angle_gamma   90.00
#
_symmetry.space_group_name_H-M   'P 1'
#
loop_
_entity.id
_entity.type
_entity.pdbx_description
1 polymer ?
#
loop_
_entity_poly.entity_id
_entity_poly.type
_entity_poly.pdbx_seq_one_letter_code
_entity_poly.pdbx_strand_id
1 'polypeptide(L)'
;MLNADQIVEKGLLKLEQSKGKKAQVGYDLSLQTVKQIRPNPQDKIGVVLKNSTSLAGYSDIEKVQLDGNMGWLLYPGTYEITFWEGCKLPADYVGFIRQRSSLLRNGTVIHS
;
A
#
# COMPACT_ATOMS: atom_id res chain seq x y z
N MET A 1 -8.62 6.78 19.13
CA MET A 1 -7.79 5.97 18.16
C MET A 1 -7.29 4.72 18.87
N LEU A 2 -7.37 3.58 18.22
CA LEU A 2 -6.93 2.31 18.80
C LEU A 2 -5.41 2.17 18.69
N ASN A 3 -4.79 1.59 19.72
CA ASN A 3 -3.38 1.20 19.66
C ASN A 3 -3.23 -0.17 18.99
N ALA A 4 -2.00 -0.61 18.77
CA ALA A 4 -1.71 -1.87 18.08
C ALA A 4 -2.32 -3.08 18.79
N ASP A 5 -2.23 -3.14 20.12
CA ASP A 5 -2.79 -4.26 20.88
C ASP A 5 -4.30 -4.34 20.75
N GLN A 6 -4.99 -3.21 20.80
CA GLN A 6 -6.44 -3.16 20.62
C GLN A 6 -6.85 -3.57 19.22
N ILE A 7 -6.09 -3.17 18.19
CA ILE A 7 -6.33 -3.57 16.79
C ILE A 7 -6.24 -5.10 16.66
N VAL A 8 -5.20 -5.69 17.23
CA VAL A 8 -4.99 -7.15 17.15
C VAL A 8 -6.06 -7.90 17.95
N GLU A 9 -6.34 -7.45 19.18
CA GLU A 9 -7.34 -8.11 20.04
C GLU A 9 -8.74 -8.09 19.45
N LYS A 10 -9.10 -6.99 18.78
CA LYS A 10 -10.41 -6.86 18.13
C LYS A 10 -10.50 -7.58 16.78
N GLY A 11 -9.40 -8.17 16.32
CA GLY A 11 -9.39 -8.89 15.05
C GLY A 11 -9.66 -8.02 13.83
N LEU A 12 -9.24 -6.77 13.87
CA LEU A 12 -9.52 -5.80 12.78
C LEU A 12 -8.63 -5.99 11.56
N LEU A 13 -7.52 -6.71 11.71
CA LEU A 13 -6.61 -7.05 10.62
C LEU A 13 -6.47 -8.56 10.49
N LYS A 14 -6.35 -9.03 9.26
CA LYS A 14 -6.00 -10.42 8.95
C LYS A 14 -4.49 -10.51 8.91
N LEU A 15 -3.90 -11.24 9.85
CA LEU A 15 -2.46 -11.23 10.09
C LEU A 15 -1.78 -12.56 9.77
N GLU A 16 -2.48 -13.55 9.20
CA GLU A 16 -1.93 -14.90 8.97
C GLU A 16 -0.67 -14.89 8.12
N GLN A 17 -0.57 -13.96 7.19
CA GLN A 17 0.59 -13.83 6.31
C GLN A 17 1.34 -12.51 6.52
N SER A 18 1.06 -11.83 7.63
CA SER A 18 1.68 -10.54 7.92
C SER A 18 3.19 -10.68 8.13
N LYS A 19 3.92 -9.76 7.56
CA LYS A 19 5.35 -9.53 7.82
C LYS A 19 5.57 -8.18 8.51
N GLY A 20 4.48 -7.53 8.88
CA GLY A 20 4.50 -6.27 9.61
C GLY A 20 4.64 -6.48 11.11
N LYS A 21 4.45 -5.42 11.86
CA LYS A 21 4.60 -5.45 13.32
C LYS A 21 3.75 -4.39 13.99
N LYS A 22 3.54 -4.56 15.29
CA LYS A 22 2.90 -3.54 16.10
C LYS A 22 3.76 -2.28 16.13
N ALA A 23 3.14 -1.13 15.90
CA ALA A 23 3.78 0.16 15.98
C ALA A 23 3.39 0.87 17.28
N GLN A 24 4.00 2.01 17.55
CA GLN A 24 3.65 2.82 18.71
C GLN A 24 2.19 3.27 18.64
N VAL A 25 1.75 3.66 17.45
CA VAL A 25 0.34 3.99 17.16
C VAL A 25 -0.07 3.20 15.92
N GLY A 26 -1.01 2.28 16.08
CA GLY A 26 -1.48 1.46 14.99
C GLY A 26 -0.56 0.27 14.68
N TYR A 27 -0.63 -0.23 13.46
CA TYR A 27 0.07 -1.43 13.02
C TYR A 27 0.86 -1.12 11.75
N ASP A 28 2.13 -1.49 11.72
CA ASP A 28 2.98 -1.34 10.54
C ASP A 28 2.66 -2.44 9.55
N LEU A 29 2.04 -2.07 8.44
CA LEU A 29 1.70 -3.01 7.37
C LEU A 29 2.94 -3.36 6.55
N SER A 30 2.91 -4.55 5.95
CA SER A 30 3.99 -5.02 5.08
C SER A 30 3.52 -5.14 3.64
N LEU A 31 4.39 -4.75 2.69
CA LEU A 31 4.07 -4.78 1.27
C LEU A 31 4.08 -6.21 0.75
N GLN A 32 3.04 -6.57 0.01
CA GLN A 32 2.96 -7.84 -0.71
C GLN A 32 3.35 -7.67 -2.17
N THR A 33 2.73 -6.71 -2.86
CA THR A 33 3.03 -6.43 -4.26
C THR A 33 3.14 -4.93 -4.51
N VAL A 34 3.96 -4.58 -5.49
CA VAL A 34 4.08 -3.22 -6.00
C VAL A 34 4.09 -3.30 -7.52
N LYS A 35 3.18 -2.58 -8.17
CA LYS A 35 3.08 -2.55 -9.63
C LYS A 35 3.07 -1.09 -10.10
N GLN A 36 3.82 -0.79 -11.15
CA GLN A 36 3.83 0.54 -11.71
C GLN A 36 2.62 0.73 -12.61
N ILE A 37 1.92 1.86 -12.45
CA ILE A 37 0.85 2.26 -13.34
C ILE A 37 1.48 2.88 -14.58
N ARG A 38 1.16 2.34 -15.76
CA ARG A 38 1.67 2.83 -17.03
C ARG A 38 0.60 3.59 -17.78
N PRO A 39 0.96 4.67 -18.47
CA PRO A 39 0.06 5.29 -19.43
C PRO A 39 -0.24 4.30 -20.58
N ASN A 40 -1.39 4.48 -21.22
CA ASN A 40 -1.72 3.71 -22.41
C ASN A 40 -0.81 4.15 -23.58
N PRO A 41 -0.85 3.44 -24.74
CA PRO A 41 0.05 3.76 -25.87
C PRO A 41 -0.07 5.17 -26.42
N GLN A 42 -1.13 5.92 -26.07
CA GLN A 42 -1.30 7.31 -26.45
C GLN A 42 -0.91 8.27 -25.33
N ASP A 43 -0.07 7.83 -24.41
CA ASP A 43 0.40 8.62 -23.26
C ASP A 43 -0.70 9.08 -22.32
N LYS A 44 -1.79 8.32 -22.26
CA LYS A 44 -2.88 8.56 -21.30
C LYS A 44 -2.77 7.59 -20.16
N ILE A 45 -2.86 8.11 -18.94
CA ILE A 45 -2.87 7.26 -17.74
C ILE A 45 -4.18 6.47 -17.69
N GLY A 46 -5.26 7.10 -18.04
CA GLY A 46 -6.59 6.52 -18.08
C GLY A 46 -7.57 7.56 -18.55
N VAL A 47 -8.81 7.18 -18.75
CA VAL A 47 -9.86 8.09 -19.17
C VAL A 47 -11.01 8.02 -18.18
N VAL A 48 -11.34 9.19 -17.60
CA VAL A 48 -12.52 9.31 -16.75
C VAL A 48 -13.67 9.82 -17.59
N LEU A 49 -14.69 9.00 -17.74
CA LEU A 49 -15.90 9.35 -18.46
C LEU A 49 -16.99 9.73 -17.47
N LYS A 50 -18.08 10.32 -17.97
CA LYS A 50 -19.18 10.76 -17.12
C LYS A 50 -19.74 9.62 -16.25
N ASN A 51 -19.84 8.41 -16.78
CA ASN A 51 -20.44 7.26 -16.09
C ASN A 51 -19.48 6.08 -15.93
N SER A 52 -18.23 6.22 -16.33
CA SER A 52 -17.26 5.13 -16.28
C SER A 52 -15.84 5.65 -16.30
N THR A 53 -14.89 4.76 -16.03
CA THR A 53 -13.47 5.08 -16.07
C THR A 53 -12.73 3.96 -16.77
N SER A 54 -11.88 4.33 -17.74
CA SER A 54 -10.95 3.37 -18.32
C SER A 54 -9.67 3.37 -17.49
N LEU A 55 -9.15 2.18 -17.21
CA LEU A 55 -7.98 2.03 -16.35
C LEU A 55 -6.68 2.05 -17.15
N ALA A 56 -5.63 2.56 -16.54
CA ALA A 56 -4.28 2.46 -17.07
C ALA A 56 -3.79 1.01 -16.99
N GLY A 57 -2.81 0.67 -17.81
CA GLY A 57 -2.13 -0.60 -17.71
C GLY A 57 -1.15 -0.63 -16.55
N TYR A 58 -0.76 -1.84 -16.15
CA TYR A 58 0.19 -2.06 -15.07
C TYR A 58 1.42 -2.80 -15.59
N SER A 59 2.53 -2.64 -14.89
CA SER A 59 3.73 -3.42 -15.13
C SER A 59 4.39 -3.81 -13.82
N ASP A 60 5.02 -4.98 -13.85
CA ASP A 60 5.83 -5.43 -12.72
C ASP A 60 7.08 -4.55 -12.57
N ILE A 61 7.58 -4.49 -11.35
CA ILE A 61 8.75 -3.70 -10.99
C ILE A 61 9.87 -4.65 -10.62
N GLU A 62 11.08 -4.25 -10.95
CA GLU A 62 12.28 -5.00 -10.60
C GLU A 62 12.39 -5.15 -9.09
N LYS A 63 12.58 -6.39 -8.63
CA LYS A 63 12.90 -6.69 -7.25
C LYS A 63 14.40 -6.62 -7.07
N VAL A 64 14.83 -6.03 -5.95
CA VAL A 64 16.23 -5.91 -5.60
C VAL A 64 16.47 -6.49 -4.21
N GLN A 65 17.71 -6.91 -3.95
CA GLN A 65 18.10 -7.41 -2.64
C GLN A 65 19.17 -6.49 -2.07
N LEU A 66 18.91 -5.95 -0.89
CA LEU A 66 19.81 -5.07 -0.15
C LEU A 66 19.95 -5.59 1.27
N ASP A 67 21.19 -5.80 1.71
CA ASP A 67 21.49 -6.27 3.07
C ASP A 67 20.70 -7.51 3.47
N GLY A 68 20.49 -8.44 2.52
CA GLY A 68 19.72 -9.66 2.76
C GLY A 68 18.21 -9.48 2.70
N ASN A 69 17.72 -8.27 2.50
CA ASN A 69 16.30 -7.99 2.40
C ASN A 69 15.88 -7.79 0.95
N MET A 70 14.72 -8.36 0.59
CA MET A 70 14.12 -8.15 -0.72
C MET A 70 13.29 -6.87 -0.72
N GLY A 71 13.34 -6.12 -1.79
CA GLY A 71 12.57 -4.90 -1.97
C GLY A 71 12.27 -4.62 -3.43
N TRP A 72 11.77 -3.44 -3.70
CA TRP A 72 11.50 -2.97 -5.05
C TRP A 72 12.29 -1.70 -5.31
N LEU A 73 12.90 -1.62 -6.52
CA LEU A 73 13.57 -0.41 -6.96
C LEU A 73 12.55 0.48 -7.64
N LEU A 74 12.26 1.64 -7.04
CA LEU A 74 11.26 2.57 -7.55
C LEU A 74 11.92 3.82 -8.13
N TYR A 75 11.53 4.15 -9.36
CA TYR A 75 11.83 5.44 -9.97
C TYR A 75 10.64 6.37 -9.74
N PRO A 76 10.79 7.69 -9.97
CA PRO A 76 9.63 8.59 -9.87
C PRO A 76 8.47 8.09 -10.71
N GLY A 77 7.28 8.06 -10.14
CA GLY A 77 6.09 7.55 -10.82
C GLY A 77 4.99 7.20 -9.86
N THR A 78 3.93 6.61 -10.41
CA THR A 78 2.75 6.18 -9.67
C THR A 78 2.69 4.67 -9.61
N TYR A 79 2.36 4.15 -8.44
CA TYR A 79 2.38 2.70 -8.18
C TYR A 79 1.11 2.27 -7.47
N GLU A 80 0.67 1.05 -7.76
CA GLU A 80 -0.37 0.37 -6.99
C GLU A 80 0.31 -0.60 -6.04
N ILE A 81 -0.03 -0.53 -4.76
CA ILE A 81 0.54 -1.41 -3.75
C ILE A 81 -0.54 -2.23 -3.07
N THR A 82 -0.18 -3.45 -2.67
CA THR A 82 -1.02 -4.28 -1.82
C THR A 82 -0.20 -4.72 -0.60
N PHE A 83 -0.93 -5.01 0.47
CA PHE A 83 -0.32 -5.42 1.74
C PHE A 83 -0.61 -6.90 2.03
N TRP A 84 0.26 -7.53 2.80
CA TRP A 84 0.01 -8.87 3.29
C TRP A 84 -1.17 -8.92 4.24
N GLU A 85 -1.38 -7.84 5.01
CA GLU A 85 -2.46 -7.74 5.97
C GLU A 85 -3.77 -7.40 5.27
N GLY A 86 -4.83 -8.12 5.59
CA GLY A 86 -6.19 -7.77 5.18
C GLY A 86 -6.87 -6.95 6.26
N CYS A 87 -7.93 -6.26 5.87
CA CYS A 87 -8.73 -5.42 6.77
C CYS A 87 -10.09 -6.05 7.01
N LYS A 88 -10.55 -6.03 8.27
CA LYS A 88 -11.85 -6.58 8.66
C LYS A 88 -12.51 -5.62 9.65
N LEU A 89 -12.98 -4.48 9.12
CA LEU A 89 -13.58 -3.43 9.94
C LEU A 89 -15.09 -3.58 10.04
N PRO A 90 -15.67 -3.55 11.26
CA PRO A 90 -17.11 -3.38 11.43
C PRO A 90 -17.60 -2.05 10.87
N ALA A 91 -18.92 -1.93 10.65
CA ALA A 91 -19.52 -0.77 10.00
C ALA A 91 -19.33 0.55 10.78
N ASP A 92 -19.11 0.47 12.09
CA ASP A 92 -18.92 1.63 12.95
C ASP A 92 -17.43 2.01 13.14
N TYR A 93 -16.53 1.37 12.39
CA TYR A 93 -15.09 1.63 12.46
C TYR A 93 -14.58 2.25 11.18
N VAL A 94 -13.60 3.13 11.31
CA VAL A 94 -12.90 3.76 10.18
C VAL A 94 -11.40 3.51 10.34
N GLY A 95 -10.75 3.11 9.26
CA GLY A 95 -9.31 2.94 9.23
C GLY A 95 -8.62 3.97 8.36
N PHE A 96 -7.45 4.42 8.78
CA PHE A 96 -6.61 5.32 8.00
C PHE A 96 -5.26 4.66 7.75
N ILE A 97 -4.79 4.77 6.49
CA ILE A 97 -3.45 4.31 6.11
C ILE A 97 -2.58 5.55 5.94
N ARG A 98 -1.42 5.53 6.58
CA ARG A 98 -0.45 6.64 6.50
C ARG A 98 0.94 6.10 6.23
N GLN A 99 1.73 6.86 5.50
CA GLN A 99 3.13 6.51 5.28
C GLN A 99 3.96 6.84 6.53
N ARG A 100 5.04 6.10 6.70
CA ARG A 100 6.01 6.40 7.74
C ARG A 100 6.84 7.64 7.35
N SER A 101 7.41 8.30 8.35
CA SER A 101 8.22 9.49 8.12
C SER A 101 9.42 9.24 7.19
N SER A 102 9.98 8.04 7.21
CA SER A 102 11.08 7.67 6.32
C SER A 102 10.66 7.68 4.84
N LEU A 103 9.43 7.26 4.54
CA LEU A 103 8.90 7.32 3.17
C LEU A 103 8.69 8.77 2.74
N LEU A 104 8.13 9.59 3.62
CA LEU A 104 7.90 11.00 3.32
C LEU A 104 9.22 11.72 3.05
N ARG A 105 10.27 11.42 3.82
CA ARG A 105 11.59 12.01 3.61
C ARG A 105 12.22 11.60 2.30
N ASN A 106 11.83 10.48 1.72
CA ASN A 106 12.25 10.05 0.39
C ASN A 106 11.33 10.59 -0.70
N GLY A 107 10.38 11.46 -0.37
CA GLY A 107 9.46 12.02 -1.33
C GLY A 107 8.33 11.09 -1.74
N THR A 108 8.08 10.04 -0.98
CA THR A 108 7.04 9.05 -1.27
C THR A 108 5.79 9.38 -0.46
N VAL A 109 4.64 9.43 -1.15
CA VAL A 109 3.33 9.73 -0.54
C VAL A 109 2.38 8.58 -0.85
N ILE A 110 1.61 8.17 0.14
CA ILE A 110 0.58 7.13 -0.02
C ILE A 110 -0.78 7.80 -0.12
N HIS A 111 -1.51 7.41 -1.17
CA HIS A 111 -2.91 7.78 -1.35
C HIS A 111 -3.76 6.53 -1.15
N SER A 112 -4.76 6.65 -0.32
CA SER A 112 -5.67 5.53 -0.03
C SER A 112 -7.11 5.87 -0.33
#